data_108381588f68273a1ba689813c80154b
#
_entry.id   108381588f68273a1ba689813c80154b
#
_cell.length_a   1.000
_cell.length_b   1.000
_cell.length_c   1.000
_cell.angle_alpha   90.00
_cell.angle_beta   90.00
_cell.angle_gamma   90.00
#
_symmetry.space_group_name_H-M   'P 1'
#
loop_
_entity.id
_entity.type
_entity.pdbx_description
1 polymer ?
#
loop_
_entity_poly.entity_id
_entity_poly.type
_entity_poly.pdbx_seq_one_letter_code
_entity_poly.pdbx_strand_id
1 'polypeptide(L)'
;ELSFIAADLSGTNASSAESSYPANDGYFFDQTCPESRYLWRWITMEAPDIVLELDPGSPRPAKYYTGGANDGSLLSALASGKGQTPGPIPGIRLTCPAEAVGKEMKAVLDKIRSDSPTLSDARSELDRRSARSPLNTARVLGTIYGYKLDEPVNYVQGVAISGRMRLSKLDATYPDPADSIVKLVEFLTTDAGFAGNDRTGPNLAAMCWAEELLESTGGEIWKRLLLKAANTYNQSKSGTAPYPCHPDFGCEDMFFISAMCGRAYKITGDEQYLDTYSNFLLEADIQQSDGLFWHCRSAPYFWGRGNGFAALAFAEGLTYMPDQHSSRDELIAMHTHHLDGLSRLQQPSGMWTQLL
;
A
#
# COMPACT_ATOMS: atom_id res chain seq x y z
N GLU A 1 10.37 -10.44 -21.57
CA GLU A 1 10.79 -9.04 -21.44
C GLU A 1 12.05 -9.02 -20.59
N LEU A 2 13.12 -8.32 -21.05
CA LEU A 2 14.37 -8.21 -20.30
C LEU A 2 14.42 -6.80 -19.71
N SER A 3 14.30 -6.69 -18.40
CA SER A 3 14.53 -5.43 -17.68
C SER A 3 15.99 -5.35 -17.30
N PHE A 4 16.66 -4.26 -17.67
CA PHE A 4 18.05 -4.00 -17.29
C PHE A 4 18.08 -2.86 -16.28
N ILE A 5 18.77 -3.09 -15.17
CA ILE A 5 19.20 -2.02 -14.29
C ILE A 5 20.71 -2.15 -14.12
N ALA A 6 21.40 -1.07 -14.40
CA ALA A 6 22.81 -0.95 -14.08
C ALA A 6 22.94 -0.25 -12.72
N ALA A 7 23.36 -0.96 -11.70
CA ALA A 7 23.82 -0.38 -10.45
C ALA A 7 25.35 -0.46 -10.42
N ASP A 8 26.00 0.68 -10.43
CA ASP A 8 27.46 0.76 -10.18
C ASP A 8 27.68 0.83 -8.66
N LEU A 9 28.05 -0.28 -8.08
CA LEU A 9 28.40 -0.37 -6.65
C LEU A 9 29.89 -0.10 -6.39
N SER A 10 30.69 0.16 -7.42
CA SER A 10 32.15 0.37 -7.30
C SER A 10 32.54 1.72 -6.70
N GLY A 11 31.62 2.70 -6.73
CA GLY A 11 31.84 4.06 -6.22
C GLY A 11 31.50 4.26 -4.75
N THR A 12 31.01 3.24 -4.06
CA THR A 12 30.75 3.34 -2.64
C THR A 12 32.06 3.36 -1.88
N ASN A 13 32.36 4.46 -1.19
CA ASN A 13 33.37 4.51 -0.13
C ASN A 13 32.95 3.62 1.05
N ALA A 14 32.50 2.41 0.78
CA ALA A 14 32.27 1.40 1.76
C ALA A 14 33.66 1.01 2.31
N SER A 15 34.10 1.72 3.33
CA SER A 15 35.10 1.18 4.23
C SER A 15 34.63 -0.23 4.58
N SER A 16 35.20 -1.24 3.96
CA SER A 16 35.35 -2.65 4.35
C SER A 16 34.29 -3.32 5.26
N ALA A 17 33.14 -2.76 5.49
CA ALA A 17 32.00 -3.50 5.97
C ALA A 17 31.44 -4.23 4.75
N GLU A 18 31.84 -5.47 4.56
CA GLU A 18 31.33 -6.38 3.53
C GLU A 18 29.81 -6.27 3.51
N SER A 19 29.24 -5.84 2.41
CA SER A 19 27.81 -5.83 2.20
C SER A 19 27.33 -7.27 2.29
N SER A 20 26.75 -7.61 3.41
CA SER A 20 26.21 -8.94 3.68
C SER A 20 24.73 -8.96 3.26
N TYR A 21 24.35 -9.96 2.52
CA TYR A 21 22.97 -10.19 2.10
C TYR A 21 22.41 -11.45 2.78
N PRO A 22 21.16 -11.44 3.16
CA PRO A 22 20.26 -10.29 3.26
C PRO A 22 20.74 -9.26 4.31
N ALA A 23 20.45 -7.97 4.11
CA ALA A 23 20.76 -6.96 5.11
C ALA A 23 20.09 -7.27 6.46
N ASN A 24 20.72 -6.92 7.58
CA ASN A 24 20.18 -7.16 8.91
C ASN A 24 18.87 -6.39 9.16
N ASP A 25 18.02 -6.89 10.06
CA ASP A 25 16.77 -6.26 10.52
C ASP A 25 15.77 -5.86 9.43
N GLY A 26 15.59 -6.72 8.43
CA GLY A 26 14.49 -6.61 7.50
C GLY A 26 14.53 -5.39 6.58
N TYR A 27 15.72 -4.85 6.29
CA TYR A 27 15.95 -3.85 5.24
C TYR A 27 15.42 -2.45 5.47
N PHE A 28 14.54 -2.22 6.43
CA PHE A 28 13.97 -0.90 6.66
C PHE A 28 14.91 0.03 7.42
N PHE A 29 15.79 -0.50 8.25
CA PHE A 29 16.57 0.27 9.22
C PHE A 29 18.08 0.15 9.06
N ASP A 30 18.59 -0.67 8.14
CA ASP A 30 20.02 -0.74 7.89
C ASP A 30 20.49 0.53 7.17
N GLN A 31 21.17 1.40 7.92
CA GLN A 31 21.72 2.65 7.40
C GLN A 31 23.17 2.50 6.94
N THR A 32 23.79 1.34 7.17
CA THR A 32 25.21 1.13 6.90
C THR A 32 25.49 0.95 5.41
N CYS A 33 24.53 0.41 4.65
CA CYS A 33 24.68 0.20 3.21
C CYS A 33 23.33 0.41 2.48
N PRO A 34 22.91 1.67 2.27
CA PRO A 34 21.61 1.98 1.67
C PRO A 34 21.48 1.43 0.24
N GLU A 35 22.56 1.40 -0.54
CA GLU A 35 22.56 0.87 -1.90
C GLU A 35 22.23 -0.61 -1.95
N SER A 36 22.85 -1.41 -1.08
CA SER A 36 22.57 -2.85 -0.96
C SER A 36 21.11 -3.10 -0.55
N ARG A 37 20.60 -2.28 0.36
CA ARG A 37 19.20 -2.34 0.79
C ARG A 37 18.23 -2.04 -0.34
N TYR A 38 18.46 -0.98 -1.12
CA TYR A 38 17.59 -0.62 -2.23
C TYR A 38 17.65 -1.65 -3.35
N LEU A 39 18.85 -2.13 -3.71
CA LEU A 39 19.04 -3.16 -4.72
C LEU A 39 18.30 -4.46 -4.33
N TRP A 40 18.44 -4.90 -3.09
CA TRP A 40 17.73 -6.08 -2.59
C TRP A 40 16.22 -5.92 -2.68
N ARG A 41 15.69 -4.83 -2.13
CA ARG A 41 14.24 -4.56 -2.12
C ARG A 41 13.67 -4.50 -3.52
N TRP A 42 14.39 -3.84 -4.40
CA TRP A 42 13.95 -3.72 -5.78
C TRP A 42 13.92 -5.08 -6.49
N ILE A 43 14.99 -5.88 -6.42
CA ILE A 43 15.04 -7.21 -7.01
C ILE A 43 13.93 -8.12 -6.44
N THR A 44 13.75 -8.10 -5.13
CA THR A 44 12.73 -8.97 -4.48
C THR A 44 11.30 -8.52 -4.78
N MET A 45 11.05 -7.22 -5.01
CA MET A 45 9.76 -6.70 -5.44
C MET A 45 9.44 -7.09 -6.89
N GLU A 46 10.40 -6.98 -7.78
CA GLU A 46 10.25 -7.36 -9.20
C GLU A 46 10.18 -8.88 -9.39
N ALA A 47 10.77 -9.65 -8.47
CA ALA A 47 10.86 -11.12 -8.50
C ALA A 47 11.19 -11.65 -9.91
N PRO A 48 12.36 -11.29 -10.48
CA PRO A 48 12.74 -11.73 -11.81
C PRO A 48 12.97 -13.25 -11.83
N ASP A 49 12.90 -13.84 -13.02
CA ASP A 49 13.17 -15.28 -13.17
C ASP A 49 14.64 -15.61 -12.96
N ILE A 50 15.53 -14.66 -13.23
CA ILE A 50 16.97 -14.80 -13.02
C ILE A 50 17.62 -13.42 -12.82
N VAL A 51 18.65 -13.38 -11.98
CA VAL A 51 19.49 -12.18 -11.79
C VAL A 51 20.87 -12.44 -12.40
N LEU A 52 21.33 -11.51 -13.23
CA LEU A 52 22.65 -11.55 -13.82
C LEU A 52 23.54 -10.50 -13.16
N GLU A 53 24.61 -10.93 -12.50
CA GLU A 53 25.63 -10.08 -11.90
C GLU A 53 26.87 -10.05 -12.80
N LEU A 54 27.34 -8.87 -13.15
CA LEU A 54 28.56 -8.65 -13.91
C LEU A 54 29.67 -8.21 -12.95
N ASP A 55 30.74 -8.99 -12.90
CA ASP A 55 31.90 -8.77 -12.03
C ASP A 55 33.12 -8.50 -12.94
N PRO A 56 33.62 -7.24 -13.00
CA PRO A 56 34.78 -6.91 -13.82
C PRO A 56 36.04 -7.64 -13.30
N GLY A 57 36.72 -8.39 -14.18
CA GLY A 57 37.91 -9.11 -13.76
C GLY A 57 38.49 -10.05 -14.82
N SER A 58 39.48 -10.83 -14.42
CA SER A 58 40.02 -11.89 -15.28
C SER A 58 38.97 -12.92 -15.62
N PRO A 59 38.91 -13.42 -16.86
CA PRO A 59 37.87 -14.36 -17.29
C PRO A 59 37.78 -15.58 -16.39
N ARG A 60 36.55 -15.89 -15.94
CA ARG A 60 36.23 -17.10 -15.17
C ARG A 60 35.00 -17.76 -15.74
N PRO A 61 34.82 -19.08 -15.58
CA PRO A 61 33.56 -19.73 -15.90
C PRO A 61 32.38 -19.08 -15.18
N ALA A 62 31.25 -18.94 -15.85
CA ALA A 62 30.03 -18.42 -15.25
C ALA A 62 29.64 -19.25 -14.01
N LYS A 63 29.40 -18.58 -12.87
CA LYS A 63 28.97 -19.23 -11.64
C LYS A 63 27.45 -19.14 -11.49
N TYR A 64 26.79 -20.27 -11.33
CA TYR A 64 25.34 -20.39 -11.20
C TYR A 64 24.96 -20.53 -9.72
N TYR A 65 23.92 -19.81 -9.32
CA TYR A 65 23.33 -19.82 -7.99
C TYR A 65 21.88 -20.30 -8.11
N THR A 66 21.59 -21.52 -7.71
CA THR A 66 20.26 -22.16 -7.85
C THR A 66 19.69 -22.65 -6.52
N GLY A 67 20.27 -22.19 -5.41
CA GLY A 67 19.94 -22.59 -4.03
C GLY A 67 21.18 -22.95 -3.25
N GLY A 68 21.01 -23.39 -2.00
CA GLY A 68 22.08 -23.82 -1.13
C GLY A 68 22.35 -22.88 0.04
N ALA A 69 23.56 -22.99 0.62
CA ALA A 69 23.96 -22.14 1.75
C ALA A 69 24.21 -20.71 1.29
N ASN A 70 23.69 -19.74 2.05
CA ASN A 70 23.97 -18.34 1.81
C ASN A 70 25.40 -18.00 2.28
N ASP A 71 26.26 -17.57 1.34
CA ASP A 71 27.63 -17.12 1.59
C ASP A 71 27.75 -15.61 1.85
N GLY A 72 26.62 -14.92 2.01
CA GLY A 72 26.53 -13.47 2.21
C GLY A 72 26.53 -12.66 0.92
N SER A 73 26.76 -13.26 -0.25
CA SER A 73 26.66 -12.55 -1.52
C SER A 73 25.21 -12.34 -1.96
N LEU A 74 24.98 -11.31 -2.79
CA LEU A 74 23.64 -11.00 -3.32
C LEU A 74 22.99 -12.23 -3.97
N LEU A 75 23.66 -12.85 -4.93
CA LEU A 75 23.08 -13.96 -5.68
C LEU A 75 22.86 -15.21 -4.82
N SER A 76 23.76 -15.50 -3.86
CA SER A 76 23.56 -16.65 -2.99
C SER A 76 22.42 -16.43 -2.00
N ALA A 77 22.25 -15.22 -1.51
CA ALA A 77 21.13 -14.84 -0.65
C ALA A 77 19.79 -14.93 -1.39
N LEU A 78 19.72 -14.39 -2.60
CA LEU A 78 18.51 -14.48 -3.46
C LEU A 78 18.16 -15.94 -3.78
N ALA A 79 19.14 -16.74 -4.18
CA ALA A 79 18.94 -18.15 -4.53
C ALA A 79 18.55 -19.03 -3.31
N SER A 80 18.94 -18.63 -2.09
CA SER A 80 18.55 -19.33 -0.86
C SER A 80 17.10 -19.07 -0.44
N GLY A 81 16.44 -18.05 -0.99
CA GLY A 81 15.09 -17.63 -0.60
C GLY A 81 14.98 -17.10 0.83
N LYS A 82 16.11 -16.76 1.48
CA LYS A 82 16.11 -16.20 2.83
C LYS A 82 15.86 -14.70 2.82
N GLY A 83 15.24 -14.21 3.89
CA GLY A 83 15.03 -12.79 4.15
C GLY A 83 13.97 -12.16 3.24
N GLN A 84 12.73 -12.10 3.66
CA GLN A 84 11.61 -11.33 3.11
C GLN A 84 11.47 -11.34 1.55
N THR A 85 11.89 -12.42 0.89
CA THR A 85 11.64 -12.63 -0.54
C THR A 85 10.33 -13.40 -0.75
N PRO A 86 9.64 -13.24 -1.89
CA PRO A 86 8.52 -14.11 -2.23
C PRO A 86 8.91 -15.59 -2.38
N GLY A 87 10.19 -15.85 -2.72
CA GLY A 87 10.78 -17.18 -2.90
C GLY A 87 12.20 -17.08 -3.44
N PRO A 88 12.88 -18.22 -3.67
CA PRO A 88 14.18 -18.25 -4.32
C PRO A 88 14.19 -17.61 -5.70
N ILE A 89 15.23 -16.83 -5.98
CA ILE A 89 15.52 -16.22 -7.27
C ILE A 89 16.91 -16.68 -7.71
N PRO A 90 17.01 -17.50 -8.77
CA PRO A 90 18.30 -17.96 -9.25
C PRO A 90 19.14 -16.84 -9.83
N GLY A 91 20.46 -17.00 -9.83
CA GLY A 91 21.38 -16.01 -10.35
C GLY A 91 22.57 -16.59 -11.10
N ILE A 92 23.19 -15.73 -11.93
CA ILE A 92 24.42 -16.06 -12.65
C ILE A 92 25.40 -14.92 -12.43
N ARG A 93 26.62 -15.24 -11.99
CA ARG A 93 27.74 -14.29 -11.96
C ARG A 93 28.63 -14.51 -13.16
N LEU A 94 28.85 -13.47 -13.93
CA LEU A 94 29.81 -13.39 -15.02
C LEU A 94 31.02 -12.57 -14.58
N THR A 95 32.20 -13.20 -14.54
CA THR A 95 33.47 -12.49 -14.29
C THR A 95 34.24 -12.42 -15.59
N CYS A 96 34.37 -11.23 -16.17
CA CYS A 96 35.09 -11.03 -17.42
C CYS A 96 35.64 -9.58 -17.54
N PRO A 97 36.63 -9.33 -18.39
CA PRO A 97 37.08 -7.97 -18.68
C PRO A 97 35.98 -7.13 -19.34
N ALA A 98 35.98 -5.83 -19.11
CA ALA A 98 34.94 -4.92 -19.59
C ALA A 98 34.67 -5.04 -21.11
N GLU A 99 35.76 -5.20 -21.90
CA GLU A 99 35.69 -5.36 -23.37
C GLU A 99 35.01 -6.68 -23.80
N ALA A 100 34.98 -7.69 -22.94
CA ALA A 100 34.37 -8.98 -23.23
C ALA A 100 32.90 -9.08 -22.79
N VAL A 101 32.40 -8.14 -21.97
CA VAL A 101 31.05 -8.19 -21.36
C VAL A 101 29.95 -8.42 -22.38
N GLY A 102 29.96 -7.68 -23.49
CA GLY A 102 28.93 -7.82 -24.52
C GLY A 102 28.84 -9.23 -25.14
N LYS A 103 30.00 -9.83 -25.38
CA LYS A 103 30.09 -11.19 -25.93
C LYS A 103 29.63 -12.25 -24.94
N GLU A 104 30.16 -12.19 -23.73
CA GLU A 104 29.85 -13.17 -22.67
C GLU A 104 28.38 -13.07 -22.23
N MET A 105 27.86 -11.85 -22.08
CA MET A 105 26.45 -11.63 -21.78
C MET A 105 25.54 -12.20 -22.87
N LYS A 106 25.88 -11.96 -24.16
CA LYS A 106 25.12 -12.54 -25.26
C LYS A 106 25.12 -14.06 -25.19
N ALA A 107 26.24 -14.69 -24.93
CA ALA A 107 26.33 -16.16 -24.83
C ALA A 107 25.45 -16.70 -23.69
N VAL A 108 25.43 -16.04 -22.52
CA VAL A 108 24.57 -16.42 -21.39
C VAL A 108 23.10 -16.21 -21.74
N LEU A 109 22.73 -15.10 -22.37
CA LEU A 109 21.35 -14.85 -22.76
C LEU A 109 20.86 -15.84 -23.82
N ASP A 110 21.70 -16.20 -24.79
CA ASP A 110 21.38 -17.22 -25.80
C ASP A 110 21.18 -18.59 -25.15
N LYS A 111 22.02 -18.92 -24.16
CA LYS A 111 21.85 -20.15 -23.35
C LYS A 111 20.55 -20.14 -22.55
N ILE A 112 20.25 -19.06 -21.83
CA ILE A 112 18.99 -18.89 -21.09
C ILE A 112 17.78 -19.09 -22.02
N ARG A 113 17.83 -18.49 -23.22
CA ARG A 113 16.75 -18.67 -24.23
C ARG A 113 16.61 -20.10 -24.70
N SER A 114 17.73 -20.79 -24.95
CA SER A 114 17.72 -22.19 -25.42
C SER A 114 17.22 -23.16 -24.35
N ASP A 115 17.56 -22.92 -23.09
CA ASP A 115 17.21 -23.78 -21.99
C ASP A 115 15.74 -23.62 -21.55
N SER A 116 15.01 -22.62 -22.09
CA SER A 116 13.62 -22.30 -21.73
C SER A 116 13.41 -22.30 -20.21
N PRO A 117 13.99 -21.36 -19.49
CA PRO A 117 13.97 -21.37 -18.03
C PRO A 117 12.54 -21.37 -17.51
N THR A 118 12.30 -22.15 -16.47
CA THR A 118 11.05 -22.08 -15.71
C THR A 118 11.00 -20.76 -14.95
N LEU A 119 9.79 -20.29 -14.62
CA LEU A 119 9.61 -19.16 -13.71
C LEU A 119 10.37 -19.42 -12.40
N SER A 120 10.95 -18.38 -11.81
CA SER A 120 11.49 -18.49 -10.47
C SER A 120 10.38 -18.78 -9.45
N ASP A 121 10.74 -19.39 -8.31
CA ASP A 121 9.76 -19.61 -7.22
C ASP A 121 9.20 -18.27 -6.73
N ALA A 122 10.01 -17.21 -6.72
CA ALA A 122 9.57 -15.87 -6.36
C ALA A 122 8.54 -15.34 -7.35
N ARG A 123 8.76 -15.47 -8.67
CA ARG A 123 7.79 -15.07 -9.71
C ARG A 123 6.52 -15.89 -9.61
N SER A 124 6.63 -17.20 -9.49
CA SER A 124 5.49 -18.10 -9.34
C SER A 124 4.62 -17.74 -8.13
N GLU A 125 5.25 -17.37 -7.01
CA GLU A 125 4.52 -16.92 -5.83
C GLU A 125 3.86 -15.54 -6.05
N LEU A 126 4.50 -14.59 -6.73
CA LEU A 126 3.86 -13.30 -7.07
C LEU A 126 2.66 -13.51 -8.01
N ASP A 127 2.81 -14.34 -9.03
CA ASP A 127 1.72 -14.66 -9.95
C ASP A 127 0.55 -15.29 -9.20
N ARG A 128 0.83 -16.21 -8.26
CA ARG A 128 -0.17 -16.81 -7.38
C ARG A 128 -0.87 -15.76 -6.51
N ARG A 129 -0.12 -14.78 -5.97
CA ARG A 129 -0.71 -13.68 -5.18
C ARG A 129 -1.56 -12.76 -6.05
N SER A 130 -1.07 -12.40 -7.21
CA SER A 130 -1.79 -11.52 -8.16
C SER A 130 -3.07 -12.16 -8.68
N ALA A 131 -3.11 -13.49 -8.79
CA ALA A 131 -4.30 -14.25 -9.19
C ALA A 131 -5.35 -14.40 -8.06
N ARG A 132 -5.10 -13.93 -6.84
CA ARG A 132 -6.08 -14.00 -5.76
C ARG A 132 -7.29 -13.14 -6.08
N SER A 133 -8.48 -13.70 -5.84
CA SER A 133 -9.67 -12.86 -5.86
C SER A 133 -9.64 -11.83 -4.70
N PRO A 134 -10.31 -10.68 -4.84
CA PRO A 134 -10.43 -9.71 -3.76
C PRO A 134 -10.93 -10.33 -2.45
N LEU A 135 -11.90 -11.24 -2.51
CA LEU A 135 -12.41 -11.95 -1.34
C LEU A 135 -11.33 -12.81 -0.66
N ASN A 136 -10.52 -13.54 -1.42
CA ASN A 136 -9.43 -14.34 -0.86
C ASN A 136 -8.34 -13.46 -0.24
N THR A 137 -8.08 -12.30 -0.82
CA THR A 137 -7.16 -11.31 -0.23
C THR A 137 -7.73 -10.78 1.09
N ALA A 138 -9.02 -10.42 1.12
CA ALA A 138 -9.69 -9.97 2.33
C ALA A 138 -9.67 -11.02 3.45
N ARG A 139 -9.87 -12.31 3.12
CA ARG A 139 -9.75 -13.42 4.09
C ARG A 139 -8.36 -13.46 4.72
N VAL A 140 -7.30 -13.39 3.92
CA VAL A 140 -5.92 -13.38 4.44
C VAL A 140 -5.70 -12.17 5.34
N LEU A 141 -6.08 -10.96 4.92
CA LEU A 141 -5.93 -9.75 5.73
C LEU A 141 -6.76 -9.82 7.02
N GLY A 142 -7.98 -10.36 6.95
CA GLY A 142 -8.87 -10.54 8.09
C GLY A 142 -8.35 -11.49 9.17
N THR A 143 -7.39 -12.38 8.85
CA THR A 143 -6.72 -13.22 9.87
C THR A 143 -5.56 -12.52 10.57
N ILE A 144 -5.07 -11.38 10.05
CA ILE A 144 -3.87 -10.71 10.52
C ILE A 144 -4.19 -9.40 11.25
N TYR A 145 -5.10 -8.59 10.70
CA TYR A 145 -5.33 -7.22 11.14
C TYR A 145 -6.66 -7.04 11.87
N GLY A 146 -6.77 -5.98 12.69
CA GLY A 146 -7.99 -5.60 13.41
C GLY A 146 -8.24 -6.37 14.72
N TYR A 147 -7.18 -6.88 15.36
CA TYR A 147 -7.26 -7.61 16.64
C TYR A 147 -6.71 -6.84 17.83
N LYS A 148 -6.07 -5.72 17.61
CA LYS A 148 -5.51 -4.85 18.67
C LYS A 148 -5.50 -3.40 18.21
N LEU A 149 -5.44 -2.53 19.19
CA LEU A 149 -5.33 -1.09 19.00
C LEU A 149 -3.99 -0.63 19.57
N ASP A 150 -3.33 0.25 18.84
CA ASP A 150 -2.18 1.01 19.32
C ASP A 150 -2.67 2.41 19.69
N GLU A 151 -2.09 3.05 20.67
CA GLU A 151 -2.45 4.41 21.06
C GLU A 151 -1.46 5.43 20.49
N PRO A 152 -1.95 6.53 19.90
CA PRO A 152 -3.36 6.85 19.64
C PRO A 152 -3.96 5.99 18.53
N VAL A 153 -5.25 5.63 18.69
CA VAL A 153 -5.97 4.85 17.66
C VAL A 153 -6.13 5.70 16.39
N ASN A 154 -5.82 5.13 15.26
CA ASN A 154 -5.87 5.82 13.98
C ASN A 154 -6.59 4.98 12.90
N TYR A 155 -6.73 5.54 11.70
CA TYR A 155 -7.45 4.94 10.58
C TYR A 155 -6.94 3.54 10.20
N VAL A 156 -5.67 3.19 10.42
CA VAL A 156 -5.11 1.86 10.07
C VAL A 156 -5.85 0.77 10.82
N GLN A 157 -6.01 0.95 12.15
CA GLN A 157 -6.78 0.02 12.97
C GLN A 157 -8.27 0.09 12.64
N GLY A 158 -8.80 1.30 12.40
CA GLY A 158 -10.20 1.51 12.04
C GLY A 158 -10.62 0.77 10.77
N VAL A 159 -9.85 0.92 9.70
CA VAL A 159 -10.09 0.22 8.43
C VAL A 159 -9.98 -1.29 8.58
N ALA A 160 -9.01 -1.78 9.37
CA ALA A 160 -8.86 -3.20 9.61
C ALA A 160 -10.05 -3.81 10.35
N ILE A 161 -10.59 -3.10 11.34
CA ILE A 161 -11.79 -3.51 12.08
C ILE A 161 -13.03 -3.50 11.17
N SER A 162 -13.28 -2.38 10.44
CA SER A 162 -14.36 -2.28 9.46
C SER A 162 -14.26 -3.37 8.40
N GLY A 163 -13.05 -3.66 7.91
CA GLY A 163 -12.78 -4.74 6.95
C GLY A 163 -13.22 -6.12 7.48
N ARG A 164 -12.96 -6.44 8.75
CA ARG A 164 -13.40 -7.69 9.37
C ARG A 164 -14.93 -7.76 9.48
N MET A 165 -15.58 -6.68 9.87
CA MET A 165 -17.04 -6.60 9.95
C MET A 165 -17.69 -6.78 8.58
N ARG A 166 -17.17 -6.12 7.55
CA ARG A 166 -17.65 -6.26 6.16
C ARG A 166 -17.39 -7.65 5.60
N LEU A 167 -16.24 -8.25 5.91
CA LEU A 167 -15.90 -9.60 5.47
C LEU A 167 -16.90 -10.63 6.01
N SER A 168 -17.31 -10.54 7.27
CA SER A 168 -18.30 -11.46 7.84
C SER A 168 -19.68 -11.39 7.18
N LYS A 169 -20.03 -10.23 6.59
CA LYS A 169 -21.26 -10.08 5.79
C LYS A 169 -21.12 -10.65 4.37
N LEU A 170 -19.92 -10.60 3.80
CA LEU A 170 -19.64 -11.08 2.43
C LEU A 170 -19.35 -12.57 2.37
N ASP A 171 -18.86 -13.14 3.45
CA ASP A 171 -18.40 -14.52 3.54
C ASP A 171 -19.02 -15.22 4.74
N ALA A 172 -20.05 -16.02 4.49
CA ALA A 172 -20.75 -16.77 5.53
C ALA A 172 -19.87 -17.80 6.29
N THR A 173 -18.67 -18.09 5.76
CA THR A 173 -17.69 -18.96 6.44
C THR A 173 -16.76 -18.20 7.38
N TYR A 174 -16.74 -16.87 7.32
CA TYR A 174 -15.96 -16.03 8.22
C TYR A 174 -16.78 -15.72 9.48
N PRO A 175 -16.24 -15.98 10.68
CA PRO A 175 -16.99 -15.79 11.92
C PRO A 175 -17.35 -14.33 12.14
N ASP A 176 -18.52 -14.06 12.68
CA ASP A 176 -18.93 -12.70 13.06
C ASP A 176 -18.00 -12.16 14.16
N PRO A 177 -17.27 -11.07 13.93
CA PRO A 177 -16.33 -10.51 14.88
C PRO A 177 -16.95 -9.51 15.87
N ALA A 178 -18.26 -9.21 15.79
CA ALA A 178 -18.91 -8.11 16.49
C ALA A 178 -18.61 -8.09 17.99
N ASP A 179 -18.84 -9.20 18.71
CA ASP A 179 -18.62 -9.26 20.17
C ASP A 179 -17.14 -9.00 20.55
N SER A 180 -16.20 -9.49 19.75
CA SER A 180 -14.77 -9.28 20.00
C SER A 180 -14.37 -7.84 19.74
N ILE A 181 -14.95 -7.21 18.73
CA ILE A 181 -14.70 -5.83 18.37
C ILE A 181 -15.31 -4.87 19.40
N VAL A 182 -16.55 -5.13 19.88
CA VAL A 182 -17.15 -4.35 20.96
C VAL A 182 -16.19 -4.24 22.14
N LYS A 183 -15.67 -5.37 22.63
CA LYS A 183 -14.72 -5.38 23.76
C LYS A 183 -13.43 -4.64 23.47
N LEU A 184 -13.01 -4.62 22.21
CA LEU A 184 -11.78 -3.94 21.80
C LEU A 184 -11.93 -2.41 21.76
N VAL A 185 -13.11 -1.90 21.38
CA VAL A 185 -13.32 -0.47 21.06
C VAL A 185 -14.23 0.26 22.05
N GLU A 186 -14.88 -0.42 23.01
CA GLU A 186 -15.84 0.20 23.92
C GLU A 186 -15.31 1.40 24.71
N PHE A 187 -14.01 1.42 25.03
CA PHE A 187 -13.39 2.54 25.73
C PHE A 187 -13.48 3.87 24.96
N LEU A 188 -13.51 3.82 23.62
CA LEU A 188 -13.67 5.01 22.76
C LEU A 188 -15.07 5.66 22.88
N THR A 189 -16.05 4.95 23.44
CA THR A 189 -17.38 5.48 23.67
C THR A 189 -17.47 6.42 24.89
N THR A 190 -16.46 6.39 25.74
CA THR A 190 -16.35 7.30 26.88
C THR A 190 -15.80 8.65 26.45
N ASP A 191 -16.14 9.72 27.19
CA ASP A 191 -15.59 11.06 26.91
C ASP A 191 -14.06 11.09 27.08
N ALA A 192 -13.52 10.40 28.07
CA ALA A 192 -12.09 10.29 28.30
C ALA A 192 -11.39 9.53 27.18
N GLY A 193 -11.92 8.40 26.73
CA GLY A 193 -11.36 7.63 25.62
C GLY A 193 -11.42 8.37 24.28
N PHE A 194 -12.54 9.05 23.99
CA PHE A 194 -12.66 9.87 22.81
C PHE A 194 -11.75 11.11 22.85
N ALA A 195 -11.64 11.79 23.99
CA ALA A 195 -10.81 12.99 24.15
C ALA A 195 -9.31 12.66 24.22
N GLY A 196 -8.96 11.46 24.73
CA GLY A 196 -7.58 10.98 24.77
C GLY A 196 -7.02 10.60 23.39
N ASN A 197 -7.89 10.44 22.41
CA ASN A 197 -7.50 10.28 21.02
C ASN A 197 -7.51 11.67 20.35
N ASP A 198 -6.40 12.11 19.78
CA ASP A 198 -6.32 13.41 19.10
C ASP A 198 -7.45 13.53 18.06
N ARG A 199 -8.07 14.71 17.96
CA ARG A 199 -9.17 14.96 17.04
C ARG A 199 -8.67 15.36 15.66
N THR A 200 -7.69 14.66 15.15
CA THR A 200 -7.19 14.82 13.78
C THR A 200 -7.94 13.91 12.82
N GLY A 201 -7.86 14.18 11.51
CA GLY A 201 -8.49 13.33 10.49
C GLY A 201 -8.18 11.85 10.66
N PRO A 202 -6.89 11.44 10.81
CA PRO A 202 -6.52 10.04 11.03
C PRO A 202 -7.18 9.38 12.25
N ASN A 203 -7.32 10.11 13.35
CA ASN A 203 -7.91 9.58 14.59
C ASN A 203 -9.44 9.52 14.50
N LEU A 204 -10.08 10.47 13.83
CA LEU A 204 -11.53 10.43 13.60
C LEU A 204 -11.89 9.27 12.67
N ALA A 205 -11.14 9.06 11.59
CA ALA A 205 -11.36 7.95 10.67
C ALA A 205 -11.09 6.55 11.31
N ALA A 206 -10.43 6.52 12.47
CA ALA A 206 -10.30 5.30 13.27
C ALA A 206 -11.65 4.70 13.68
N MET A 207 -12.71 5.50 13.72
CA MET A 207 -14.07 5.09 14.15
C MET A 207 -14.99 4.72 12.98
N CYS A 208 -14.46 4.52 11.78
CA CYS A 208 -15.26 4.16 10.61
C CYS A 208 -16.06 2.84 10.78
N TRP A 209 -15.62 1.94 11.64
CA TRP A 209 -16.31 0.68 11.98
C TRP A 209 -17.61 0.88 12.80
N ALA A 210 -17.86 2.08 13.33
CA ALA A 210 -19.01 2.30 14.21
C ALA A 210 -20.37 2.08 13.52
N GLU A 211 -20.43 2.31 12.19
CA GLU A 211 -21.61 1.99 11.38
C GLU A 211 -21.86 0.47 11.36
N GLU A 212 -20.84 -0.32 11.07
CA GLU A 212 -20.98 -1.78 11.02
C GLU A 212 -21.36 -2.38 12.38
N LEU A 213 -20.83 -1.81 13.48
CA LEU A 213 -21.25 -2.23 14.83
C LEU A 213 -22.69 -1.82 15.16
N LEU A 214 -23.14 -0.63 14.75
CA LEU A 214 -24.52 -0.22 14.88
C LEU A 214 -25.46 -1.21 14.16
N GLU A 215 -25.14 -1.56 12.92
CA GLU A 215 -25.94 -2.51 12.14
C GLU A 215 -25.97 -3.92 12.77
N SER A 216 -24.84 -4.37 13.30
CA SER A 216 -24.71 -5.73 13.85
C SER A 216 -25.32 -5.87 15.25
N THR A 217 -25.20 -4.84 16.10
CA THR A 217 -25.58 -4.93 17.51
C THR A 217 -26.84 -4.11 17.87
N GLY A 218 -27.27 -3.17 17.01
CA GLY A 218 -28.34 -2.22 17.31
C GLY A 218 -27.98 -1.19 18.40
N GLY A 219 -26.73 -1.10 18.80
CA GLY A 219 -26.28 -0.26 19.90
C GLY A 219 -26.20 1.23 19.55
N GLU A 220 -27.17 2.05 20.02
CA GLU A 220 -27.21 3.50 19.80
C GLU A 220 -25.92 4.25 20.23
N ILE A 221 -25.09 3.64 21.06
CA ILE A 221 -23.81 4.21 21.46
C ILE A 221 -22.85 4.37 20.26
N TRP A 222 -22.88 3.43 19.32
CA TRP A 222 -22.06 3.46 18.10
C TRP A 222 -22.49 4.59 17.18
N LYS A 223 -23.81 4.81 17.04
CA LYS A 223 -24.35 5.97 16.32
C LYS A 223 -23.86 7.29 16.93
N ARG A 224 -23.96 7.43 18.26
CA ARG A 224 -23.49 8.64 18.94
C ARG A 224 -21.99 8.87 18.73
N LEU A 225 -21.17 7.81 18.79
CA LEU A 225 -19.73 7.89 18.56
C LEU A 225 -19.42 8.34 17.12
N LEU A 226 -20.05 7.71 16.14
CA LEU A 226 -19.87 8.06 14.73
C LEU A 226 -20.26 9.50 14.44
N LEU A 227 -21.44 9.94 14.90
CA LEU A 227 -21.89 11.32 14.71
C LEU A 227 -21.01 12.33 15.46
N LYS A 228 -20.53 11.99 16.66
CA LYS A 228 -19.58 12.84 17.38
C LYS A 228 -18.29 13.06 16.60
N ALA A 229 -17.79 12.00 15.93
CA ALA A 229 -16.60 12.09 15.08
C ALA A 229 -16.89 12.85 13.77
N ALA A 230 -17.98 12.53 13.06
CA ALA A 230 -18.36 13.18 11.81
C ALA A 230 -18.64 14.69 12.01
N ASN A 231 -19.30 15.07 13.11
CA ASN A 231 -19.60 16.48 13.43
C ASN A 231 -18.35 17.30 13.79
N THR A 232 -17.18 16.68 13.93
CA THR A 232 -15.92 17.41 14.06
C THR A 232 -15.53 18.07 12.74
N TYR A 233 -15.95 17.49 11.59
CA TYR A 233 -15.78 18.12 10.29
C TYR A 233 -16.79 19.23 10.15
N ASN A 234 -16.35 20.47 10.38
CA ASN A 234 -17.22 21.62 10.23
C ASN A 234 -17.31 22.04 8.77
N GLN A 235 -18.43 22.66 8.42
CA GLN A 235 -18.59 23.24 7.09
C GLN A 235 -17.54 24.32 6.87
N SER A 236 -16.80 24.20 5.77
CA SER A 236 -15.87 25.23 5.32
C SER A 236 -16.61 26.28 4.48
N LYS A 237 -16.01 27.48 4.39
CA LYS A 237 -16.33 28.40 3.32
C LYS A 237 -15.77 27.85 2.02
N SER A 238 -16.43 28.09 0.90
CA SER A 238 -15.90 27.69 -0.42
C SER A 238 -14.43 28.06 -0.56
N GLY A 239 -13.62 27.12 -1.04
CA GLY A 239 -12.19 27.27 -1.23
C GLY A 239 -11.32 27.07 0.03
N THR A 240 -11.91 26.67 1.17
CA THR A 240 -11.16 26.36 2.40
C THR A 240 -11.47 24.94 2.86
N ALA A 241 -10.44 24.17 3.19
CA ALA A 241 -10.62 22.84 3.73
C ALA A 241 -11.36 22.86 5.09
N PRO A 242 -12.32 21.95 5.33
CA PRO A 242 -13.00 21.88 6.64
C PRO A 242 -12.04 21.38 7.71
N TYR A 243 -12.15 21.95 8.93
CA TYR A 243 -11.44 21.42 10.07
C TYR A 243 -11.95 19.98 10.36
N PRO A 244 -11.09 18.99 10.67
CA PRO A 244 -9.65 19.07 10.92
C PRO A 244 -8.76 18.71 9.73
N CYS A 245 -9.27 18.79 8.50
CA CYS A 245 -8.48 18.53 7.30
C CYS A 245 -7.30 19.50 7.20
N HIS A 246 -6.26 19.06 6.50
CA HIS A 246 -5.11 19.92 6.20
C HIS A 246 -5.57 21.15 5.40
N PRO A 247 -5.20 22.37 5.80
CA PRO A 247 -5.70 23.61 5.16
C PRO A 247 -5.40 23.70 3.67
N ASP A 248 -4.40 22.96 3.21
CA ASP A 248 -3.94 22.94 1.82
C ASP A 248 -4.45 21.71 1.04
N PHE A 249 -5.54 21.10 1.49
CA PHE A 249 -6.22 19.96 0.89
C PHE A 249 -5.31 18.72 0.72
N GLY A 250 -4.98 18.09 1.84
CA GLY A 250 -4.20 16.85 1.83
C GLY A 250 -4.97 15.67 1.20
N CYS A 251 -4.31 14.90 0.33
CA CYS A 251 -4.93 13.73 -0.32
C CYS A 251 -5.34 12.64 0.68
N GLU A 252 -4.74 12.58 1.87
CA GLU A 252 -5.15 11.66 2.94
C GLU A 252 -6.51 12.02 3.52
N ASP A 253 -6.77 13.33 3.68
CA ASP A 253 -8.02 13.83 4.21
C ASP A 253 -9.21 13.50 3.32
N MET A 254 -8.98 13.31 2.01
CA MET A 254 -10.02 12.83 1.09
C MET A 254 -10.69 11.56 1.63
N PHE A 255 -9.89 10.60 2.09
CA PHE A 255 -10.43 9.37 2.69
C PHE A 255 -11.06 9.61 4.06
N PHE A 256 -10.39 10.36 4.93
CA PHE A 256 -10.86 10.54 6.31
C PHE A 256 -12.25 11.19 6.35
N ILE A 257 -12.43 12.26 5.59
CA ILE A 257 -13.73 12.97 5.52
C ILE A 257 -14.81 12.13 4.83
N SER A 258 -14.47 11.46 3.70
CA SER A 258 -15.44 10.63 2.97
C SER A 258 -15.90 9.42 3.81
N ALA A 259 -14.98 8.77 4.51
CA ALA A 259 -15.29 7.62 5.34
C ALA A 259 -16.21 7.98 6.51
N MET A 260 -16.02 9.13 7.14
CA MET A 260 -16.82 9.54 8.29
C MET A 260 -18.16 10.16 7.88
N CYS A 261 -18.13 11.10 6.94
CA CYS A 261 -19.35 11.80 6.49
C CYS A 261 -20.27 10.88 5.68
N GLY A 262 -19.74 9.99 4.81
CA GLY A 262 -20.56 9.03 4.09
C GLY A 262 -21.37 8.12 5.02
N ARG A 263 -20.72 7.60 6.07
CA ARG A 263 -21.40 6.78 7.09
C ARG A 263 -22.40 7.56 7.92
N ALA A 264 -22.08 8.82 8.26
CA ALA A 264 -23.01 9.69 8.99
C ALA A 264 -24.28 9.97 8.15
N TYR A 265 -24.12 10.23 6.84
CA TYR A 265 -25.25 10.34 5.92
C TYR A 265 -26.11 9.07 5.92
N LYS A 266 -25.50 7.89 5.80
CA LYS A 266 -26.26 6.62 5.77
C LYS A 266 -27.14 6.43 6.99
N ILE A 267 -26.69 6.83 8.17
CA ILE A 267 -27.46 6.63 9.42
C ILE A 267 -28.42 7.77 9.74
N THR A 268 -28.29 8.93 9.12
CA THR A 268 -29.13 10.12 9.41
C THR A 268 -30.01 10.54 8.25
N GLY A 269 -29.59 10.32 7.01
CA GLY A 269 -30.19 10.90 5.81
C GLY A 269 -29.91 12.39 5.64
N ASP A 270 -29.01 13.00 6.43
CA ASP A 270 -28.70 14.44 6.36
C ASP A 270 -27.69 14.69 5.23
N GLU A 271 -28.16 15.33 4.15
CA GLU A 271 -27.36 15.64 2.95
C GLU A 271 -26.17 16.57 3.24
N GLN A 272 -26.17 17.28 4.36
CA GLN A 272 -25.04 18.12 4.76
C GLN A 272 -23.74 17.31 4.84
N TYR A 273 -23.80 16.05 5.24
CA TYR A 273 -22.61 15.18 5.24
C TYR A 273 -22.12 14.85 3.84
N LEU A 274 -23.03 14.65 2.88
CA LEU A 274 -22.65 14.46 1.47
C LEU A 274 -21.98 15.71 0.90
N ASP A 275 -22.58 16.87 1.13
CA ASP A 275 -22.02 18.15 0.68
C ASP A 275 -20.63 18.39 1.29
N THR A 276 -20.44 18.06 2.57
CA THR A 276 -19.17 18.27 3.26
C THR A 276 -18.00 17.55 2.59
N TYR A 277 -18.14 16.25 2.28
CA TYR A 277 -17.04 15.54 1.65
C TYR A 277 -16.97 15.72 0.14
N SER A 278 -18.11 15.84 -0.58
CA SER A 278 -18.08 16.04 -2.02
C SER A 278 -17.47 17.38 -2.40
N ASN A 279 -17.81 18.46 -1.68
CA ASN A 279 -17.19 19.75 -1.86
C ASN A 279 -15.67 19.68 -1.59
N PHE A 280 -15.23 18.97 -0.54
CA PHE A 280 -13.80 18.79 -0.28
C PHE A 280 -13.09 18.10 -1.45
N LEU A 281 -13.66 17.01 -2.00
CA LEU A 281 -13.09 16.28 -3.12
C LEU A 281 -13.00 17.14 -4.40
N LEU A 282 -14.05 17.91 -4.70
CA LEU A 282 -14.12 18.75 -5.88
C LEU A 282 -13.24 20.01 -5.77
N GLU A 283 -13.22 20.63 -4.59
CA GLU A 283 -12.46 21.86 -4.36
C GLU A 283 -10.97 21.64 -4.11
N ALA A 284 -10.53 20.40 -3.88
CA ALA A 284 -9.12 20.10 -3.60
C ALA A 284 -8.18 20.58 -4.72
N ASP A 285 -8.59 20.46 -5.97
CA ASP A 285 -7.86 20.92 -7.16
C ASP A 285 -6.39 20.44 -7.19
N ILE A 286 -6.20 19.16 -6.86
CA ILE A 286 -4.87 18.52 -6.82
C ILE A 286 -4.77 17.32 -7.79
N GLN A 287 -5.86 16.97 -8.52
CA GLN A 287 -5.80 15.96 -9.56
C GLN A 287 -5.13 16.51 -10.81
N GLN A 288 -4.19 15.79 -11.37
CA GLN A 288 -3.42 16.19 -12.54
C GLN A 288 -3.96 15.55 -13.82
N SER A 289 -3.49 16.04 -14.97
CA SER A 289 -3.93 15.59 -16.30
C SER A 289 -3.66 14.11 -16.60
N ASP A 290 -2.76 13.47 -15.87
CA ASP A 290 -2.48 12.03 -15.92
C ASP A 290 -3.38 11.19 -15.01
N GLY A 291 -4.28 11.85 -14.26
CA GLY A 291 -5.23 11.26 -13.33
C GLY A 291 -4.73 11.15 -11.90
N LEU A 292 -3.44 11.33 -11.65
CA LEU A 292 -2.84 11.20 -10.33
C LEU A 292 -3.08 12.43 -9.45
N PHE A 293 -3.04 12.24 -8.14
CA PHE A 293 -3.21 13.31 -7.16
C PHE A 293 -1.87 13.74 -6.57
N TRP A 294 -1.61 15.04 -6.51
CA TRP A 294 -0.57 15.59 -5.66
C TRP A 294 -0.86 15.31 -4.19
N HIS A 295 0.18 15.33 -3.36
CA HIS A 295 0.04 15.16 -1.92
C HIS A 295 -0.87 16.24 -1.30
N CYS A 296 -0.64 17.52 -1.65
CA CYS A 296 -1.51 18.67 -1.39
C CYS A 296 -1.12 19.80 -2.36
N ARG A 297 -1.83 20.92 -2.33
CA ARG A 297 -1.56 22.06 -3.23
C ARG A 297 -0.15 22.61 -3.12
N SER A 298 0.43 22.71 -1.91
CA SER A 298 1.79 23.19 -1.67
C SER A 298 2.87 22.11 -1.81
N ALA A 299 2.49 20.85 -1.97
CA ALA A 299 3.41 19.72 -2.12
C ALA A 299 3.11 18.93 -3.40
N PRO A 300 3.53 19.45 -4.57
CA PRO A 300 3.17 18.93 -5.90
C PRO A 300 4.02 17.72 -6.28
N TYR A 301 3.92 16.63 -5.53
CA TYR A 301 4.53 15.35 -5.84
C TYR A 301 3.53 14.21 -5.68
N PHE A 302 3.72 13.15 -6.45
CA PHE A 302 2.84 11.99 -6.47
C PHE A 302 3.31 10.96 -5.44
N TRP A 303 2.65 10.95 -4.30
CA TRP A 303 2.91 9.99 -3.24
C TRP A 303 2.02 8.76 -3.41
N GLY A 304 2.61 7.56 -3.56
CA GLY A 304 1.87 6.33 -3.85
C GLY A 304 0.81 6.01 -2.80
N ARG A 305 1.13 6.11 -1.50
CA ARG A 305 0.15 5.93 -0.44
C ARG A 305 -0.92 7.03 -0.44
N GLY A 306 -0.56 8.27 -0.76
CA GLY A 306 -1.52 9.37 -0.91
C GLY A 306 -2.54 9.10 -2.00
N ASN A 307 -2.08 8.61 -3.15
CA ASN A 307 -2.97 8.19 -4.24
C ASN A 307 -3.84 6.98 -3.84
N GLY A 308 -3.35 6.09 -2.98
CA GLY A 308 -4.17 5.04 -2.36
C GLY A 308 -5.29 5.61 -1.48
N PHE A 309 -5.04 6.68 -0.72
CA PHE A 309 -6.08 7.38 0.04
C PHE A 309 -7.13 8.01 -0.86
N ALA A 310 -6.72 8.67 -1.95
CA ALA A 310 -7.65 9.24 -2.92
C ALA A 310 -8.54 8.14 -3.54
N ALA A 311 -7.96 7.02 -3.99
CA ALA A 311 -8.74 5.91 -4.54
C ALA A 311 -9.78 5.38 -3.54
N LEU A 312 -9.38 5.21 -2.28
CA LEU A 312 -10.28 4.74 -1.22
C LEU A 312 -11.35 5.78 -0.87
N ALA A 313 -11.02 7.07 -0.92
CA ALA A 313 -11.97 8.16 -0.68
C ALA A 313 -13.15 8.16 -1.65
N PHE A 314 -12.86 8.05 -2.94
CA PHE A 314 -13.90 7.96 -3.97
C PHE A 314 -14.72 6.67 -3.81
N ALA A 315 -14.07 5.52 -3.59
CA ALA A 315 -14.76 4.25 -3.40
C ALA A 315 -15.73 4.30 -2.19
N GLU A 316 -15.28 4.81 -1.04
CA GLU A 316 -16.11 4.97 0.15
C GLU A 316 -17.21 6.03 -0.06
N GLY A 317 -16.84 7.22 -0.55
CA GLY A 317 -17.80 8.30 -0.78
C GLY A 317 -18.93 7.90 -1.73
N LEU A 318 -18.60 7.31 -2.87
CA LEU A 318 -19.57 6.87 -3.87
C LEU A 318 -20.46 5.71 -3.39
N THR A 319 -19.97 4.89 -2.44
CA THR A 319 -20.78 3.83 -1.82
C THR A 319 -21.97 4.38 -1.04
N TYR A 320 -21.81 5.53 -0.43
CA TYR A 320 -22.85 6.18 0.39
C TYR A 320 -23.66 7.22 -0.36
N MET A 321 -23.17 7.70 -1.49
CA MET A 321 -23.81 8.79 -2.26
C MET A 321 -24.95 8.25 -3.13
N PRO A 322 -26.17 8.81 -3.04
CA PRO A 322 -27.29 8.45 -3.91
C PRO A 322 -27.00 8.70 -5.38
N ASP A 323 -27.61 7.89 -6.26
CA ASP A 323 -27.42 8.03 -7.73
C ASP A 323 -27.81 9.39 -8.28
N GLN A 324 -28.79 10.05 -7.66
CA GLN A 324 -29.30 11.37 -8.09
C GLN A 324 -28.52 12.56 -7.50
N HIS A 325 -27.50 12.35 -6.68
CA HIS A 325 -26.72 13.43 -6.10
C HIS A 325 -25.97 14.21 -7.17
N SER A 326 -26.04 15.55 -7.13
CA SER A 326 -25.55 16.44 -8.20
C SER A 326 -24.05 16.30 -8.50
N SER A 327 -23.24 15.95 -7.52
CA SER A 327 -21.77 15.78 -7.66
C SER A 327 -21.37 14.38 -8.10
N ARG A 328 -22.29 13.40 -8.17
CA ARG A 328 -21.94 12.00 -8.34
C ARG A 328 -21.23 11.70 -9.67
N ASP A 329 -21.75 12.21 -10.78
CA ASP A 329 -21.17 11.94 -12.10
C ASP A 329 -19.75 12.49 -12.22
N GLU A 330 -19.52 13.69 -11.68
CA GLU A 330 -18.20 14.30 -11.67
C GLU A 330 -17.21 13.51 -10.82
N LEU A 331 -17.61 13.08 -9.63
CA LEU A 331 -16.77 12.25 -8.75
C LEU A 331 -16.47 10.87 -9.38
N ILE A 332 -17.42 10.27 -10.09
CA ILE A 332 -17.18 9.03 -10.86
C ILE A 332 -16.16 9.28 -11.98
N ALA A 333 -16.26 10.38 -12.71
CA ALA A 333 -15.32 10.71 -13.78
C ALA A 333 -13.91 10.92 -13.21
N MET A 334 -13.77 11.68 -12.11
CA MET A 334 -12.50 11.88 -11.42
C MET A 334 -11.90 10.55 -10.95
N HIS A 335 -12.71 9.70 -10.34
CA HIS A 335 -12.26 8.38 -9.86
C HIS A 335 -11.81 7.47 -10.99
N THR A 336 -12.57 7.41 -12.08
CA THR A 336 -12.22 6.59 -13.25
C THR A 336 -10.89 7.06 -13.85
N HIS A 337 -10.73 8.36 -14.04
CA HIS A 337 -9.47 8.94 -14.52
C HIS A 337 -8.29 8.63 -13.59
N HIS A 338 -8.53 8.66 -12.28
CA HIS A 338 -7.51 8.30 -11.28
C HIS A 338 -7.10 6.82 -11.37
N LEU A 339 -8.08 5.91 -11.46
CA LEU A 339 -7.79 4.48 -11.58
C LEU A 339 -7.03 4.14 -12.88
N ASP A 340 -7.36 4.83 -13.98
CA ASP A 340 -6.61 4.72 -15.23
C ASP A 340 -5.15 5.18 -15.07
N GLY A 341 -4.92 6.27 -14.34
CA GLY A 341 -3.58 6.76 -14.00
C GLY A 341 -2.80 5.72 -13.18
N LEU A 342 -3.39 5.22 -12.12
CA LEU A 342 -2.78 4.23 -11.25
C LEU A 342 -2.47 2.91 -11.96
N SER A 343 -3.37 2.43 -12.83
CA SER A 343 -3.19 1.16 -13.54
C SER A 343 -1.95 1.16 -14.44
N ARG A 344 -1.59 2.31 -15.01
CA ARG A 344 -0.39 2.45 -15.84
C ARG A 344 0.92 2.37 -15.05
N LEU A 345 0.88 2.62 -13.74
CA LEU A 345 2.05 2.65 -12.85
C LEU A 345 2.13 1.43 -11.94
N GLN A 346 1.17 0.50 -12.07
CA GLN A 346 1.20 -0.72 -11.27
C GLN A 346 2.36 -1.61 -11.69
N GLN A 347 3.19 -2.00 -10.73
CA GLN A 347 4.33 -2.86 -10.96
C GLN A 347 3.89 -4.31 -11.23
N PRO A 348 4.73 -5.15 -11.86
CA PRO A 348 4.44 -6.57 -12.07
C PRO A 348 4.06 -7.33 -10.80
N SER A 349 4.55 -6.88 -9.64
CA SER A 349 4.20 -7.40 -8.32
C SER A 349 2.75 -7.09 -7.88
N GLY A 350 2.02 -6.26 -8.65
CA GLY A 350 0.71 -5.73 -8.27
C GLY A 350 0.79 -4.54 -7.30
N MET A 351 1.97 -4.10 -6.92
CA MET A 351 2.20 -2.99 -5.99
C MET A 351 2.49 -1.68 -6.73
N TRP A 352 2.47 -0.59 -5.98
CA TRP A 352 2.93 0.73 -6.42
C TRP A 352 4.12 1.17 -5.59
N THR A 353 5.00 1.97 -6.20
CA THR A 353 6.14 2.57 -5.51
C THR A 353 5.70 3.67 -4.53
N GLN A 354 6.61 4.06 -3.63
CA GLN A 354 6.36 5.14 -2.65
C GLN A 354 6.19 6.50 -3.34
N LEU A 355 6.93 6.74 -4.42
CA LEU A 355 6.73 7.84 -5.36
C LEU A 355 6.30 7.23 -6.69
N LEU A 356 5.25 7.78 -7.28
CA LEU A 356 4.68 7.36 -8.56
C LEU A 356 5.33 8.11 -9.72
#